data_127e27319e6b24f811495da52c8cad1d
#
_entry.id   127e27319e6b24f811495da52c8cad1d
#
_cell.length_a   1.000
_cell.length_b   1.000
_cell.length_c   1.000
_cell.angle_alpha   90.00
_cell.angle_beta   90.00
_cell.angle_gamma   90.00
#
_symmetry.space_group_name_H-M   'P 1'
#
loop_
_entity.id
_entity.type
_entity.pdbx_description
1 polymer ?
#
loop_
_entity_poly.entity_id
_entity_poly.type
_entity_poly.pdbx_seq_one_letter_code
_entity_poly.pdbx_strand_id
1 'polypeptide(L)'
;MLDELLILKKIKGGDIKAFEELFRRYYFPLCCYAAGITGQMEVAEEIVEELFYVLWKERERLQIFQSVKSYLYRATRNQSLQYCEHEEVRNRYRETVLTTSNPEQSTDPHQQMEYEELERFINGTLEKLPVRRRRIFEMHRLEGRKYVEIATQLSLSVKTVEAEMTKALRTLREEAEIYIHMK
;
A
#
# COMPACT_ATOMS: atom_id res chain seq x y z
N MET A 1 15.65 9.81 -2.74
CA MET A 1 15.56 10.63 -1.51
C MET A 1 15.24 12.10 -1.78
N LEU A 2 15.97 12.82 -2.65
CA LEU A 2 15.65 14.22 -3.01
C LEU A 2 14.29 14.40 -3.67
N ASP A 3 13.87 13.44 -4.53
CA ASP A 3 12.56 13.47 -5.19
C ASP A 3 11.37 13.35 -4.20
N GLU A 4 11.47 12.52 -3.19
CA GLU A 4 10.38 12.30 -2.23
C GLU A 4 10.11 13.54 -1.36
N LEU A 5 11.15 14.24 -0.93
CA LEU A 5 11.00 15.49 -0.17
C LEU A 5 10.40 16.60 -1.04
N LEU A 6 10.74 16.61 -2.32
CA LEU A 6 10.15 17.56 -3.28
C LEU A 6 8.66 17.26 -3.51
N ILE A 7 8.28 15.98 -3.64
CA ILE A 7 6.89 15.54 -3.73
C ILE A 7 6.11 15.99 -2.50
N LEU A 8 6.65 15.80 -1.29
CA LEU A 8 5.99 16.26 -0.06
C LEU A 8 5.79 17.78 -0.04
N LYS A 9 6.79 18.54 -0.46
CA LYS A 9 6.68 20.01 -0.52
C LYS A 9 5.55 20.44 -1.47
N LYS A 10 5.40 19.76 -2.60
CA LYS A 10 4.30 19.99 -3.54
C LYS A 10 2.95 19.62 -2.94
N ILE A 11 2.85 18.47 -2.26
CA ILE A 11 1.63 18.03 -1.57
C ILE A 11 1.21 19.04 -0.50
N LYS A 12 2.15 19.56 0.30
CA LYS A 12 1.88 20.65 1.25
C LYS A 12 1.31 21.90 0.59
N GLY A 13 1.77 22.21 -0.62
CA GLY A 13 1.25 23.30 -1.43
C GLY A 13 -0.09 23.01 -2.13
N GLY A 14 -0.69 21.84 -1.90
CA GLY A 14 -1.97 21.44 -2.49
C GLY A 14 -1.88 20.87 -3.91
N ASP A 15 -0.70 20.46 -4.36
CA ASP A 15 -0.51 19.82 -5.67
C ASP A 15 -1.10 18.41 -5.68
N ILE A 16 -2.31 18.29 -6.25
CA ILE A 16 -3.03 17.01 -6.36
C ILE A 16 -2.29 15.98 -7.23
N LYS A 17 -1.54 16.42 -8.24
CA LYS A 17 -0.79 15.51 -9.12
C LYS A 17 0.37 14.86 -8.37
N ALA A 18 1.06 15.63 -7.53
CA ALA A 18 2.11 15.09 -6.65
C ALA A 18 1.53 14.09 -5.63
N PHE A 19 0.32 14.36 -5.11
CA PHE A 19 -0.38 13.42 -4.25
C PHE A 19 -0.78 12.14 -4.99
N GLU A 20 -1.34 12.25 -6.19
CA GLU A 20 -1.68 11.08 -7.03
C GLU A 20 -0.45 10.23 -7.34
N GLU A 21 0.70 10.85 -7.61
CA GLU A 21 1.96 10.13 -7.85
C GLU A 21 2.38 9.33 -6.62
N LEU A 22 2.34 9.95 -5.43
CA LEU A 22 2.63 9.29 -4.17
C LEU A 22 1.67 8.14 -3.90
N PHE A 23 0.36 8.38 -4.07
CA PHE A 23 -0.68 7.37 -3.91
C PHE A 23 -0.44 6.16 -4.82
N ARG A 24 -0.25 6.37 -6.12
CA ARG A 24 -0.02 5.30 -7.09
C ARG A 24 1.21 4.45 -6.75
N ARG A 25 2.27 5.10 -6.27
CA ARG A 25 3.53 4.44 -5.93
C ARG A 25 3.41 3.56 -4.70
N TYR A 26 2.69 4.01 -3.67
CA TYR A 26 2.70 3.36 -2.36
C TYR A 26 1.42 2.61 -2.00
N TYR A 27 0.27 2.90 -2.61
CA TYR A 27 -1.01 2.30 -2.24
C TYR A 27 -0.96 0.77 -2.18
N PHE A 28 -0.64 0.13 -3.29
CA PHE A 28 -0.63 -1.33 -3.36
C PHE A 28 0.42 -2.00 -2.45
N PRO A 29 1.69 -1.54 -2.41
CA PRO A 29 2.66 -2.06 -1.46
C PRO A 29 2.23 -1.94 0.00
N LEU A 30 1.60 -0.83 0.38
CA LEU A 30 1.09 -0.63 1.74
C LEU A 30 -0.11 -1.53 2.04
N CYS A 31 -1.01 -1.76 1.08
CA CYS A 31 -2.11 -2.72 1.23
C CYS A 31 -1.57 -4.14 1.47
N CYS A 32 -0.58 -4.59 0.70
CA CYS A 32 0.07 -5.89 0.93
C CYS A 32 0.72 -5.97 2.33
N TYR A 33 1.37 -4.89 2.77
CA TYR A 33 1.99 -4.81 4.09
C TYR A 33 0.95 -4.87 5.21
N ALA A 34 -0.10 -4.07 5.13
CA ALA A 34 -1.20 -4.07 6.09
C ALA A 34 -1.92 -5.43 6.13
N ALA A 35 -2.15 -6.05 4.96
CA ALA A 35 -2.76 -7.38 4.88
C ALA A 35 -1.90 -8.46 5.54
N GLY A 36 -0.56 -8.35 5.46
CA GLY A 36 0.36 -9.23 6.19
C GLY A 36 0.23 -9.12 7.72
N ILE A 37 -0.29 -8.02 8.23
CA ILE A 37 -0.51 -7.80 9.68
C ILE A 37 -1.94 -8.17 10.08
N THR A 38 -2.93 -7.73 9.30
CA THR A 38 -4.36 -7.89 9.63
C THR A 38 -4.94 -9.24 9.21
N GLY A 39 -4.26 -9.96 8.31
CA GLY A 39 -4.75 -11.19 7.71
C GLY A 39 -5.89 -10.99 6.69
N GLN A 40 -6.30 -9.76 6.38
CA GLN A 40 -7.47 -9.44 5.54
C GLN A 40 -7.16 -8.30 4.58
N MET A 41 -7.32 -8.54 3.27
CA MET A 41 -7.00 -7.54 2.24
C MET A 41 -7.99 -6.37 2.23
N GLU A 42 -9.28 -6.63 2.46
CA GLU A 42 -10.31 -5.60 2.54
C GLU A 42 -10.02 -4.59 3.65
N VAL A 43 -9.65 -5.08 4.82
CA VAL A 43 -9.25 -4.24 5.97
C VAL A 43 -7.98 -3.45 5.67
N ALA A 44 -7.03 -4.08 5.00
CA ALA A 44 -5.79 -3.44 4.62
C ALA A 44 -6.02 -2.28 3.62
N GLU A 45 -6.91 -2.47 2.66
CA GLU A 45 -7.32 -1.43 1.71
C GLU A 45 -7.97 -0.25 2.45
N GLU A 46 -8.89 -0.48 3.40
CA GLU A 46 -9.52 0.57 4.22
C GLU A 46 -8.48 1.34 5.05
N ILE A 47 -7.56 0.65 5.70
CA ILE A 47 -6.48 1.27 6.49
C ILE A 47 -5.62 2.19 5.61
N VAL A 48 -5.23 1.74 4.44
CA VAL A 48 -4.37 2.52 3.55
C VAL A 48 -5.12 3.70 2.93
N GLU A 49 -6.39 3.54 2.59
CA GLU A 49 -7.24 4.62 2.10
C GLU A 49 -7.40 5.72 3.15
N GLU A 50 -7.67 5.36 4.41
CA GLU A 50 -7.76 6.31 5.51
C GLU A 50 -6.42 7.00 5.77
N LEU A 51 -5.29 6.28 5.70
CA LEU A 51 -3.96 6.87 5.80
C LEU A 51 -3.74 7.98 4.76
N PHE A 52 -4.05 7.72 3.50
CA PHE A 52 -3.89 8.70 2.43
C PHE A 52 -4.89 9.84 2.55
N TYR A 53 -6.12 9.58 2.99
CA TYR A 53 -7.11 10.62 3.27
C TYR A 53 -6.62 11.58 4.36
N VAL A 54 -6.13 11.07 5.48
CA VAL A 54 -5.58 11.87 6.57
C VAL A 54 -4.34 12.65 6.09
N LEU A 55 -3.45 12.01 5.33
CA LEU A 55 -2.27 12.66 4.77
C LEU A 55 -2.66 13.85 3.89
N TRP A 56 -3.66 13.72 3.04
CA TRP A 56 -4.15 14.84 2.22
C TRP A 56 -4.85 15.92 3.05
N LYS A 57 -5.68 15.52 4.00
CA LYS A 57 -6.43 16.43 4.89
C LYS A 57 -5.49 17.28 5.74
N GLU A 58 -4.50 16.65 6.35
CA GLU A 58 -3.53 17.30 7.26
C GLU A 58 -2.23 17.74 6.55
N ARG A 59 -2.21 17.78 5.21
CA ARG A 59 -1.01 18.03 4.40
C ARG A 59 -0.20 19.25 4.80
N GLU A 60 -0.85 20.33 5.24
CA GLU A 60 -0.18 21.56 5.64
C GLU A 60 0.62 21.39 6.94
N ARG A 61 0.16 20.52 7.83
CA ARG A 61 0.77 20.24 9.15
C ARG A 61 1.78 19.10 9.12
N LEU A 62 1.92 18.40 7.98
CA LEU A 62 2.82 17.26 7.87
C LEU A 62 4.26 17.69 8.23
N GLN A 63 4.84 17.00 9.21
CA GLN A 63 6.24 17.14 9.58
C GLN A 63 6.93 15.79 9.39
N ILE A 64 7.44 15.55 8.18
CA ILE A 64 8.17 14.33 7.85
C ILE A 64 9.65 14.68 7.80
N PHE A 65 10.38 14.31 8.86
CA PHE A 65 11.81 14.60 9.01
C PHE A 65 12.72 13.53 8.40
N GLN A 66 12.16 12.38 8.03
CA GLN A 66 12.85 11.24 7.44
C GLN A 66 12.33 10.94 6.03
N SER A 67 12.45 9.70 5.55
CA SER A 67 11.90 9.32 4.26
C SER A 67 10.37 9.21 4.32
N VAL A 68 9.71 9.59 3.23
CA VAL A 68 8.26 9.42 3.05
C VAL A 68 7.88 7.94 3.13
N LYS A 69 8.70 7.07 2.53
CA LYS A 69 8.55 5.62 2.60
C LYS A 69 8.44 5.15 4.05
N SER A 70 9.41 5.49 4.88
CA SER A 70 9.44 5.09 6.30
C SER A 70 8.23 5.62 7.07
N TYR A 71 7.81 6.84 6.81
CA TYR A 71 6.61 7.42 7.42
C TYR A 71 5.35 6.63 7.05
N LEU A 72 5.13 6.35 5.77
CA LEU A 72 3.95 5.65 5.28
C LEU A 72 3.86 4.23 5.85
N TYR A 73 4.95 3.47 5.79
CA TYR A 73 4.99 2.10 6.33
C TYR A 73 4.78 2.07 7.85
N ARG A 74 5.39 3.00 8.59
CA ARG A 74 5.19 3.11 10.04
C ARG A 74 3.74 3.46 10.40
N ALA A 75 3.13 4.41 9.69
CA ALA A 75 1.75 4.78 9.92
C ALA A 75 0.79 3.62 9.60
N THR A 76 1.02 2.93 8.47
CA THR A 76 0.27 1.72 8.10
C THR A 76 0.39 0.64 9.18
N ARG A 77 1.62 0.35 9.65
CA ARG A 77 1.84 -0.63 10.70
C ARG A 77 1.07 -0.30 11.98
N ASN A 78 1.16 0.93 12.44
CA ASN A 78 0.49 1.36 13.66
C ASN A 78 -1.04 1.21 13.55
N GLN A 79 -1.64 1.62 12.44
CA GLN A 79 -3.08 1.46 12.22
C GLN A 79 -3.49 -0.01 12.10
N SER A 80 -2.69 -0.84 11.44
CA SER A 80 -2.94 -2.28 11.34
C SER A 80 -2.88 -2.98 12.70
N LEU A 81 -1.89 -2.64 13.53
CA LEU A 81 -1.80 -3.18 14.90
C LEU A 81 -2.97 -2.73 15.78
N GLN A 82 -3.34 -1.46 15.72
CA GLN A 82 -4.52 -0.95 16.43
C GLN A 82 -5.80 -1.69 16.01
N TYR A 83 -5.97 -1.95 14.71
CA TYR A 83 -7.09 -2.76 14.24
C TYR A 83 -7.07 -4.17 14.86
N CYS A 84 -5.92 -4.86 14.85
CA CYS A 84 -5.79 -6.20 15.44
C CYS A 84 -6.10 -6.19 16.95
N GLU A 85 -5.60 -5.20 17.69
CA GLU A 85 -5.89 -5.02 19.11
C GLU A 85 -7.40 -4.82 19.37
N HIS A 86 -8.06 -3.99 18.56
CA HIS A 86 -9.50 -3.78 18.65
C HIS A 86 -10.31 -5.05 18.33
N GLU A 87 -9.89 -5.82 17.33
CA GLU A 87 -10.53 -7.10 16.98
C GLU A 87 -10.30 -8.14 18.09
N GLU A 88 -9.10 -8.22 18.68
CA GLU A 88 -8.84 -9.10 19.83
C GLU A 88 -9.69 -8.72 21.03
N VAL A 89 -9.80 -7.43 21.35
CA VAL A 89 -10.69 -6.94 22.42
C VAL A 89 -12.13 -7.29 22.11
N ARG A 90 -12.60 -7.09 20.86
CA ARG A 90 -13.95 -7.43 20.43
C ARG A 90 -14.23 -8.93 20.50
N ASN A 91 -13.26 -9.77 20.15
CA ASN A 91 -13.36 -11.22 20.25
C ASN A 91 -13.26 -11.70 21.70
N ARG A 92 -12.44 -11.06 22.54
CA ARG A 92 -12.37 -11.31 23.98
C ARG A 92 -13.65 -10.86 24.72
N TYR A 93 -14.31 -9.78 24.30
CA TYR A 93 -15.64 -9.43 24.83
C TYR A 93 -16.70 -10.47 24.47
N ARG A 94 -16.49 -11.23 23.42
CA ARG A 94 -17.28 -12.45 23.14
C ARG A 94 -16.86 -13.66 23.99
N GLU A 95 -15.64 -13.68 24.55
CA GLU A 95 -15.05 -14.81 25.29
C GLU A 95 -14.57 -14.50 26.73
N THR A 96 -14.88 -13.33 27.32
CA THR A 96 -14.51 -12.94 28.71
C THR A 96 -13.00 -12.71 29.01
N VAL A 97 -12.65 -11.41 29.19
CA VAL A 97 -11.69 -10.80 30.14
C VAL A 97 -10.17 -11.04 30.02
N LEU A 98 -9.46 -9.89 29.93
CA LEU A 98 -8.06 -9.54 30.31
C LEU A 98 -6.95 -9.82 29.25
N THR A 99 -6.19 -8.87 28.85
CA THR A 99 -5.16 -8.00 29.41
C THR A 99 -4.54 -7.07 28.34
N THR A 100 -4.18 -5.89 28.77
CA THR A 100 -3.61 -4.75 28.04
C THR A 100 -2.14 -4.96 27.69
N SER A 101 -1.71 -4.56 26.50
CA SER A 101 -0.31 -4.26 26.20
C SER A 101 -0.22 -3.06 25.26
N ASN A 102 0.59 -2.09 25.65
CA ASN A 102 0.83 -0.82 24.95
C ASN A 102 2.11 -0.95 24.12
N PRO A 103 2.15 -0.65 22.83
CA PRO A 103 3.40 -0.74 22.06
C PRO A 103 4.17 0.58 22.09
N GLU A 104 5.37 0.53 22.64
CA GLU A 104 6.35 1.61 22.63
C GLU A 104 6.93 1.87 21.24
N GLN A 105 7.27 3.15 21.02
CA GLN A 105 7.87 3.68 19.80
C GLN A 105 9.36 3.31 19.72
N SER A 106 9.72 2.41 18.82
CA SER A 106 11.13 2.21 18.45
C SER A 106 11.28 2.02 16.94
N THR A 107 12.27 2.71 16.38
CA THR A 107 12.79 2.45 15.03
C THR A 107 13.62 1.17 15.08
N ASP A 108 12.99 0.04 14.76
CA ASP A 108 13.61 -1.26 14.81
C ASP A 108 14.28 -1.58 13.46
N PRO A 109 15.58 -1.99 13.42
CA PRO A 109 16.23 -2.52 12.22
C PRO A 109 15.48 -3.68 11.56
N HIS A 110 14.67 -4.43 12.32
CA HIS A 110 13.79 -5.49 11.83
C HIS A 110 12.76 -4.98 10.81
N GLN A 111 12.25 -3.77 10.98
CA GLN A 111 11.27 -3.18 10.07
C GLN A 111 11.85 -2.90 8.67
N GLN A 112 13.12 -2.56 8.58
CA GLN A 112 13.78 -2.32 7.29
C GLN A 112 13.89 -3.63 6.49
N MET A 113 14.19 -4.75 7.15
CA MET A 113 14.24 -6.08 6.53
C MET A 113 12.85 -6.55 6.04
N GLU A 114 11.80 -6.29 6.82
CA GLU A 114 10.41 -6.62 6.44
C GLU A 114 9.99 -5.88 5.17
N TYR A 115 10.38 -4.60 5.03
CA TYR A 115 10.06 -3.82 3.83
C TYR A 115 10.79 -4.33 2.58
N GLU A 116 12.04 -4.75 2.72
CA GLU A 116 12.83 -5.31 1.62
C GLU A 116 12.31 -6.70 1.20
N GLU A 117 11.86 -7.51 2.14
CA GLU A 117 11.21 -8.80 1.86
C GLU A 117 9.90 -8.61 1.10
N LEU A 118 9.06 -7.68 1.54
CA LEU A 118 7.81 -7.36 0.87
C LEU A 118 8.05 -6.81 -0.54
N GLU A 119 9.03 -5.93 -0.71
CA GLU A 119 9.37 -5.37 -2.01
C GLU A 119 9.86 -6.46 -2.98
N ARG A 120 10.68 -7.40 -2.49
CA ARG A 120 11.09 -8.60 -3.25
C ARG A 120 9.91 -9.50 -3.61
N PHE A 121 8.99 -9.72 -2.67
CA PHE A 121 7.78 -10.50 -2.92
C PHE A 121 6.89 -9.87 -4.00
N ILE A 122 6.61 -8.57 -3.91
CA ILE A 122 5.80 -7.84 -4.90
C ILE A 122 6.47 -7.92 -6.29
N ASN A 123 7.76 -7.65 -6.37
CA ASN A 123 8.49 -7.72 -7.63
C ASN A 123 8.48 -9.15 -8.22
N GLY A 124 8.70 -10.17 -7.40
CA GLY A 124 8.62 -11.56 -7.81
C GLY A 124 7.23 -11.97 -8.31
N THR A 125 6.18 -11.44 -7.69
CA THR A 125 4.80 -11.69 -8.14
C THR A 125 4.49 -10.98 -9.46
N LEU A 126 4.99 -9.76 -9.64
CA LEU A 126 4.87 -9.05 -10.92
C LEU A 126 5.61 -9.78 -12.05
N GLU A 127 6.75 -10.41 -11.76
CA GLU A 127 7.50 -11.21 -12.73
C GLU A 127 6.76 -12.47 -13.19
N LYS A 128 5.90 -13.03 -12.35
CA LYS A 128 5.03 -14.17 -12.70
C LYS A 128 3.89 -13.79 -13.65
N LEU A 129 3.52 -12.51 -13.74
CA LEU A 129 2.45 -12.08 -14.63
C LEU A 129 2.87 -12.23 -16.11
N PRO A 130 1.93 -12.61 -17.01
CA PRO A 130 2.18 -12.55 -18.45
C PRO A 130 2.69 -11.18 -18.88
N VAL A 131 3.69 -11.13 -19.75
CA VAL A 131 4.42 -9.90 -20.14
C VAL A 131 3.48 -8.73 -20.49
N ARG A 132 2.42 -9.00 -21.27
CA ARG A 132 1.43 -7.96 -21.63
C ARG A 132 0.68 -7.42 -20.42
N ARG A 133 0.27 -8.30 -19.50
CA ARG A 133 -0.47 -7.92 -18.29
C ARG A 133 0.40 -7.12 -17.35
N ARG A 134 1.62 -7.57 -17.12
CA ARG A 134 2.64 -6.86 -16.35
C ARG A 134 2.87 -5.46 -16.94
N ARG A 135 3.06 -5.34 -18.25
CA ARG A 135 3.28 -4.04 -18.91
C ARG A 135 2.10 -3.08 -18.72
N ILE A 136 0.87 -3.56 -18.84
CA ILE A 136 -0.35 -2.76 -18.57
C ILE A 136 -0.37 -2.28 -17.12
N PHE A 137 -0.07 -3.16 -16.18
CA PHE A 137 0.00 -2.83 -14.75
C PHE A 137 1.07 -1.76 -14.47
N GLU A 138 2.28 -1.94 -14.98
CA GLU A 138 3.39 -0.98 -14.83
C GLU A 138 3.03 0.39 -15.42
N MET A 139 2.51 0.44 -16.64
CA MET A 139 2.10 1.69 -17.28
C MET A 139 1.03 2.44 -16.48
N HIS A 140 0.09 1.73 -15.89
CA HIS A 140 -0.94 2.37 -15.07
C HIS A 140 -0.42 2.77 -13.69
N ARG A 141 0.21 1.85 -12.95
CA ARG A 141 0.58 2.05 -11.55
C ARG A 141 1.90 2.82 -11.36
N LEU A 142 2.89 2.57 -12.21
CA LEU A 142 4.21 3.20 -12.08
C LEU A 142 4.36 4.43 -12.98
N GLU A 143 3.87 4.36 -14.24
CA GLU A 143 3.97 5.46 -15.19
C GLU A 143 2.76 6.43 -15.10
N GLY A 144 1.71 6.07 -14.35
CA GLY A 144 0.54 6.93 -14.13
C GLY A 144 -0.36 7.14 -15.35
N ARG A 145 -0.25 6.27 -16.37
CA ARG A 145 -1.02 6.40 -17.62
C ARG A 145 -2.48 6.05 -17.43
N LYS A 146 -3.35 6.76 -18.13
CA LYS A 146 -4.78 6.44 -18.19
C LYS A 146 -5.02 5.22 -19.08
N TYR A 147 -6.07 4.48 -18.85
CA TYR A 147 -6.42 3.30 -19.65
C TYR A 147 -6.54 3.59 -21.15
N VAL A 148 -7.04 4.77 -21.51
CA VAL A 148 -7.13 5.22 -22.92
C VAL A 148 -5.74 5.35 -23.55
N GLU A 149 -4.78 5.92 -22.82
CA GLU A 149 -3.40 6.11 -23.31
C GLU A 149 -2.68 4.77 -23.46
N ILE A 150 -2.89 3.84 -22.48
CA ILE A 150 -2.36 2.48 -22.53
C ILE A 150 -2.95 1.72 -23.72
N ALA A 151 -4.26 1.81 -23.92
CA ALA A 151 -4.96 1.18 -25.03
C ALA A 151 -4.42 1.65 -26.37
N THR A 152 -4.24 2.96 -26.55
CA THR A 152 -3.65 3.56 -27.75
C THR A 152 -2.22 3.08 -27.99
N GLN A 153 -1.37 3.12 -26.95
CA GLN A 153 0.04 2.76 -27.07
C GLN A 153 0.26 1.27 -27.37
N LEU A 154 -0.59 0.40 -26.78
CA LEU A 154 -0.48 -1.04 -26.99
C LEU A 154 -1.37 -1.56 -28.13
N SER A 155 -2.06 -0.68 -28.86
CA SER A 155 -3.02 -1.03 -29.91
C SER A 155 -4.10 -2.03 -29.41
N LEU A 156 -4.63 -1.76 -28.22
CA LEU A 156 -5.68 -2.55 -27.56
C LEU A 156 -6.97 -1.73 -27.40
N SER A 157 -8.09 -2.39 -27.13
CA SER A 157 -9.28 -1.70 -26.66
C SER A 157 -9.14 -1.32 -25.17
N VAL A 158 -9.78 -0.23 -24.75
CA VAL A 158 -9.85 0.17 -23.32
C VAL A 158 -10.42 -0.96 -22.48
N LYS A 159 -11.46 -1.65 -22.97
CA LYS A 159 -12.06 -2.82 -22.32
C LYS A 159 -11.06 -3.97 -22.12
N THR A 160 -10.14 -4.16 -23.07
CA THR A 160 -9.06 -5.15 -22.92
C THR A 160 -8.08 -4.75 -21.82
N VAL A 161 -7.71 -3.45 -21.76
CA VAL A 161 -6.83 -2.91 -20.71
C VAL A 161 -7.46 -3.09 -19.31
N GLU A 162 -8.75 -2.75 -19.17
CA GLU A 162 -9.50 -2.95 -17.92
C GLU A 162 -9.53 -4.42 -17.49
N ALA A 163 -9.85 -5.32 -18.44
CA ALA A 163 -9.89 -6.75 -18.16
C ALA A 163 -8.53 -7.33 -17.74
N GLU A 164 -7.44 -6.92 -18.40
CA GLU A 164 -6.09 -7.34 -18.01
C GLU A 164 -5.66 -6.73 -16.68
N MET A 165 -6.05 -5.49 -16.37
CA MET A 165 -5.79 -4.86 -15.07
C MET A 165 -6.52 -5.58 -13.93
N THR A 166 -7.80 -5.92 -14.13
CA THR A 166 -8.60 -6.71 -13.17
C THR A 166 -7.95 -8.07 -12.89
N LYS A 167 -7.46 -8.76 -13.94
CA LYS A 167 -6.75 -10.04 -13.77
C LYS A 167 -5.40 -9.86 -13.05
N ALA A 168 -4.67 -8.78 -13.31
CA ALA A 168 -3.42 -8.48 -12.61
C ALA A 168 -3.67 -8.31 -11.12
N LEU A 169 -4.63 -7.46 -10.75
CA LEU A 169 -4.98 -7.19 -9.36
C LEU A 169 -5.46 -8.46 -8.63
N ARG A 170 -6.26 -9.31 -9.31
CA ARG A 170 -6.68 -10.59 -8.72
C ARG A 170 -5.49 -11.49 -8.43
N THR A 171 -4.58 -11.70 -9.39
CA THR A 171 -3.38 -12.52 -9.17
C THR A 171 -2.52 -11.98 -8.02
N LEU A 172 -2.36 -10.66 -7.95
CA LEU A 172 -1.59 -10.03 -6.88
C LEU A 172 -2.25 -10.22 -5.50
N ARG A 173 -3.58 -10.17 -5.43
CA ARG A 173 -4.33 -10.47 -4.19
C ARG A 173 -4.16 -11.93 -3.76
N GLU A 174 -4.37 -12.87 -4.68
CA GLU A 174 -4.21 -14.31 -4.43
C GLU A 174 -2.80 -14.64 -3.91
N GLU A 175 -1.77 -14.07 -4.51
CA GLU A 175 -0.37 -14.27 -4.05
C GLU A 175 -0.12 -13.59 -2.69
N ALA A 176 -0.69 -12.39 -2.44
CA ALA A 176 -0.58 -11.72 -1.15
C ALA A 176 -1.24 -12.53 -0.02
N GLU A 177 -2.40 -13.13 -0.26
CA GLU A 177 -3.05 -14.04 0.70
C GLU A 177 -2.17 -15.25 1.03
N ILE A 178 -1.52 -15.85 0.01
CA ILE A 178 -0.57 -16.96 0.24
C ILE A 178 0.61 -16.48 1.10
N TYR A 179 1.18 -15.32 0.82
CA TYR A 179 2.29 -14.76 1.59
C TYR A 179 1.91 -14.51 3.06
N ILE A 180 0.71 -14.02 3.31
CA ILE A 180 0.16 -13.78 4.64
C ILE A 180 0.05 -15.09 5.45
N HIS A 181 -0.43 -16.16 4.81
CA HIS A 181 -0.61 -17.46 5.48
C HIS A 181 0.70 -18.24 5.68
N MET A 182 1.80 -17.82 5.06
CA MET A 182 3.12 -18.43 5.21
C MET A 182 3.96 -17.79 6.33
N LYS A 183 3.53 -16.66 6.90
CA LYS A 183 4.19 -15.96 8.02
C LYS A 183 3.50 -16.24 9.35
#